data_47b978a48ab2a459e6f456ba4ebb3290
#
_entry.id   47b978a48ab2a459e6f456ba4ebb3290
#
_cell.length_a   1.000
_cell.length_b   1.000
_cell.length_c   1.000
_cell.angle_alpha   90.00
_cell.angle_beta   90.00
_cell.angle_gamma   90.00
#
_symmetry.space_group_name_H-M   'P 1'
#
loop_
_entity.id
_entity.type
_entity.pdbx_description
1 polymer ?
#
loop_
_entity_poly.entity_id
_entity_poly.type
_entity_poly.pdbx_seq_one_letter_code
_entity_poly.pdbx_strand_id
1 'polypeptide(L)'
;FRSRCFEQIARLVKKIWQERLGGNKMIGIGSDHGGYALKQAVIKHLEEKGYAVKDYGCYSEESCDYPVYAKAVANAVKDGEVKQGILICGTGIGISITANKIKGIRAALCSDTFSAHATREHNDANILAMGARVVGEGLALDIVDTFLETEFSNDERHIRRINMIED
;
A
#
# COMPACT_ATOMS: atom_id res chain seq x y z
N PHE A 1 7.86 33.63 -20.67
CA PHE A 1 6.77 33.95 -19.74
C PHE A 1 5.57 32.99 -19.84
N ARG A 2 5.19 32.50 -21.03
CA ARG A 2 4.03 31.59 -21.23
C ARG A 2 4.24 30.17 -20.67
N SER A 3 5.46 29.64 -20.63
CA SER A 3 5.74 28.27 -20.20
C SER A 3 5.52 28.07 -18.70
N ARG A 4 5.96 28.99 -17.85
CA ARG A 4 5.80 28.89 -16.38
C ARG A 4 4.33 28.97 -15.92
N CYS A 5 3.52 29.76 -16.59
CA CYS A 5 2.10 29.89 -16.25
C CYS A 5 1.34 28.59 -16.60
N PHE A 6 1.65 27.95 -17.73
CA PHE A 6 1.08 26.66 -18.11
C PHE A 6 1.45 25.54 -17.14
N GLU A 7 2.72 25.51 -16.69
CA GLU A 7 3.16 24.51 -15.70
C GLU A 7 2.52 24.71 -14.32
N GLN A 8 2.34 25.98 -13.91
CA GLN A 8 1.63 26.28 -12.67
C GLN A 8 0.15 25.91 -12.72
N ILE A 9 -0.51 26.21 -13.84
CA ILE A 9 -1.92 25.83 -14.06
C ILE A 9 -2.04 24.29 -14.12
N ALA A 10 -1.15 23.59 -14.80
CA ALA A 10 -1.15 22.13 -14.87
C ALA A 10 -0.93 21.49 -13.48
N ARG A 11 -0.03 22.05 -12.65
CA ARG A 11 0.17 21.63 -11.26
C ARG A 11 -1.05 21.90 -10.39
N LEU A 12 -1.68 23.07 -10.56
CA LEU A 12 -2.89 23.44 -9.81
C LEU A 12 -4.08 22.57 -10.19
N VAL A 13 -4.28 22.33 -11.49
CA VAL A 13 -5.32 21.41 -12.00
C VAL A 13 -5.08 20.00 -11.50
N LYS A 14 -3.83 19.50 -11.55
CA LYS A 14 -3.47 18.18 -11.01
C LYS A 14 -3.73 18.10 -9.50
N LYS A 15 -3.42 19.17 -8.74
CA LYS A 15 -3.68 19.25 -7.30
C LYS A 15 -5.19 19.27 -6.99
N ILE A 16 -5.98 20.08 -7.71
CA ILE A 16 -7.44 20.15 -7.57
C ILE A 16 -8.10 18.81 -7.98
N TRP A 17 -7.58 18.14 -9.01
CA TRP A 17 -8.03 16.81 -9.41
C TRP A 17 -7.70 15.75 -8.34
N GLN A 18 -6.51 15.79 -7.78
CA GLN A 18 -6.10 14.92 -6.68
C GLN A 18 -6.94 15.15 -5.41
N GLU A 19 -7.26 16.41 -5.10
CA GLU A 19 -8.13 16.79 -3.97
C GLU A 19 -9.60 16.40 -4.22
N ARG A 20 -10.12 16.55 -5.44
CA ARG A 20 -11.51 16.20 -5.80
C ARG A 20 -11.76 14.71 -5.98
N LEU A 21 -10.79 13.95 -6.45
CA LEU A 21 -10.88 12.50 -6.64
C LEU A 21 -10.43 11.71 -5.40
N GLY A 22 -10.26 12.37 -4.24
CA GLY A 22 -9.77 11.70 -3.04
C GLY A 22 -8.33 11.22 -3.18
N GLY A 23 -7.48 11.93 -3.93
CA GLY A 23 -6.07 11.59 -4.18
C GLY A 23 -5.24 11.34 -2.93
N ASN A 24 -5.75 11.74 -1.77
CA ASN A 24 -5.21 11.40 -0.46
C ASN A 24 -5.70 10.04 0.08
N LYS A 25 -6.53 9.29 -0.66
CA LYS A 25 -7.13 8.00 -0.24
C LYS A 25 -6.98 6.88 -1.28
N MET A 26 -6.22 7.08 -2.36
CA MET A 26 -6.00 6.03 -3.35
C MET A 26 -5.05 4.99 -2.79
N ILE A 27 -5.48 3.74 -2.82
CA ILE A 27 -4.72 2.57 -2.37
C ILE A 27 -4.28 1.77 -3.59
N GLY A 28 -2.98 1.48 -3.68
CA GLY A 28 -2.45 0.53 -4.65
C GLY A 28 -2.55 -0.90 -4.11
N ILE A 29 -3.04 -1.83 -4.91
CA ILE A 29 -3.09 -3.23 -4.50
C ILE A 29 -2.49 -4.13 -5.57
N GLY A 30 -1.78 -5.17 -5.15
CA GLY A 30 -1.20 -6.16 -6.03
C GLY A 30 -1.08 -7.53 -5.35
N SER A 31 -1.12 -8.58 -6.14
CA SER A 31 -0.91 -9.94 -5.65
C SER A 31 -0.23 -10.81 -6.69
N ASP A 32 0.24 -11.98 -6.28
CA ASP A 32 0.43 -13.10 -7.19
C ASP A 32 -0.85 -13.95 -7.30
N HIS A 33 -0.76 -15.05 -8.03
CA HIS A 33 -1.87 -15.99 -8.19
C HIS A 33 -2.36 -16.58 -6.85
N GLY A 34 -1.47 -16.82 -5.89
CA GLY A 34 -1.84 -17.34 -4.57
C GLY A 34 -2.59 -16.33 -3.71
N GLY A 35 -2.46 -15.04 -3.99
CA GLY A 35 -3.16 -13.95 -3.32
C GLY A 35 -4.36 -13.39 -4.08
N TYR A 36 -4.63 -13.88 -5.29
CA TYR A 36 -5.63 -13.30 -6.19
C TYR A 36 -7.04 -13.24 -5.59
N ALA A 37 -7.54 -14.36 -5.06
CA ALA A 37 -8.89 -14.41 -4.48
C ALA A 37 -9.04 -13.44 -3.30
N LEU A 38 -8.07 -13.42 -2.37
CA LEU A 38 -8.08 -12.50 -1.24
C LEU A 38 -7.97 -11.04 -1.71
N LYS A 39 -7.17 -10.76 -2.74
CA LYS A 39 -7.07 -9.42 -3.34
C LYS A 39 -8.44 -8.93 -3.83
N GLN A 40 -9.23 -9.77 -4.49
CA GLN A 40 -10.57 -9.39 -4.96
C GLN A 40 -11.50 -9.06 -3.78
N ALA A 41 -11.47 -9.84 -2.70
CA ALA A 41 -12.25 -9.55 -1.49
C ALA A 41 -11.84 -8.21 -0.86
N VAL A 42 -10.53 -7.93 -0.77
CA VAL A 42 -10.00 -6.66 -0.25
C VAL A 42 -10.40 -5.47 -1.13
N ILE A 43 -10.30 -5.59 -2.47
CA ILE A 43 -10.75 -4.52 -3.39
C ILE A 43 -12.21 -4.18 -3.14
N LYS A 44 -13.09 -5.19 -3.15
CA LYS A 44 -14.51 -5.00 -2.91
C LYS A 44 -14.77 -4.29 -1.57
N HIS A 45 -14.13 -4.76 -0.49
CA HIS A 45 -14.26 -4.16 0.83
C HIS A 45 -13.84 -2.69 0.86
N LEU A 46 -12.71 -2.36 0.23
CA LEU A 46 -12.21 -0.99 0.16
C LEU A 46 -13.13 -0.05 -0.63
N GLU A 47 -13.66 -0.53 -1.76
CA GLU A 47 -14.61 0.21 -2.59
C GLU A 47 -15.92 0.48 -1.84
N GLU A 48 -16.45 -0.52 -1.11
CA GLU A 48 -17.62 -0.37 -0.25
C GLU A 48 -17.40 0.66 0.88
N LYS A 49 -16.17 0.80 1.36
CA LYS A 49 -15.75 1.85 2.33
C LYS A 49 -15.44 3.20 1.70
N GLY A 50 -15.53 3.34 0.38
CA GLY A 50 -15.31 4.59 -0.35
C GLY A 50 -13.85 4.92 -0.65
N TYR A 51 -12.93 3.95 -0.57
CA TYR A 51 -11.57 4.12 -1.04
C TYR A 51 -11.49 4.02 -2.57
N ALA A 52 -10.66 4.85 -3.18
CA ALA A 52 -10.24 4.64 -4.56
C ALA A 52 -9.13 3.58 -4.58
N VAL A 53 -9.29 2.52 -5.39
CA VAL A 53 -8.34 1.41 -5.46
C VAL A 53 -7.76 1.34 -6.86
N LYS A 54 -6.44 1.18 -6.96
CA LYS A 54 -5.75 0.89 -8.21
C LYS A 54 -5.13 -0.50 -8.14
N ASP A 55 -5.64 -1.41 -8.97
CA ASP A 55 -5.15 -2.79 -9.08
C ASP A 55 -3.96 -2.86 -10.04
N TYR A 56 -2.82 -3.33 -9.52
CA TYR A 56 -1.57 -3.53 -10.26
C TYR A 56 -1.34 -5.00 -10.69
N GLY A 57 -2.34 -5.86 -10.50
CA GLY A 57 -2.28 -7.29 -10.86
C GLY A 57 -1.95 -8.19 -9.66
N CYS A 58 -1.85 -9.53 -9.86
CA CYS A 58 -2.19 -10.23 -11.08
C CYS A 58 -3.72 -10.22 -11.33
N TYR A 59 -4.12 -10.66 -12.51
CA TYR A 59 -5.54 -10.60 -12.93
C TYR A 59 -6.15 -11.98 -13.14
N SER A 60 -5.46 -13.04 -12.69
CA SER A 60 -5.93 -14.43 -12.77
C SER A 60 -5.28 -15.30 -11.71
N GLU A 61 -5.74 -16.55 -11.60
CA GLU A 61 -5.16 -17.57 -10.73
C GLU A 61 -4.02 -18.38 -11.41
N GLU A 62 -3.65 -18.00 -12.64
CA GLU A 62 -2.52 -18.61 -13.32
C GLU A 62 -1.21 -18.25 -12.64
N SER A 63 -0.30 -19.21 -12.56
CA SER A 63 0.99 -19.03 -11.88
C SER A 63 1.77 -17.83 -12.42
N CYS A 64 2.17 -16.95 -11.53
CA CYS A 64 2.92 -15.75 -11.85
C CYS A 64 3.87 -15.36 -10.71
N ASP A 65 4.84 -14.50 -11.03
CA ASP A 65 5.92 -14.13 -10.13
C ASP A 65 5.58 -12.89 -9.30
N TYR A 66 5.43 -13.08 -7.98
CA TYR A 66 5.10 -12.00 -7.04
C TYR A 66 6.02 -10.76 -7.11
N PRO A 67 7.33 -10.85 -7.44
CA PRO A 67 8.18 -9.66 -7.46
C PRO A 67 7.76 -8.61 -8.47
N VAL A 68 7.12 -9.01 -9.57
CA VAL A 68 6.61 -8.08 -10.59
C VAL A 68 5.58 -7.13 -9.97
N TYR A 69 4.61 -7.70 -9.27
CA TYR A 69 3.50 -6.95 -8.65
C TYR A 69 3.95 -6.18 -7.41
N ALA A 70 4.88 -6.76 -6.62
CA ALA A 70 5.49 -6.06 -5.49
C ALA A 70 6.18 -4.77 -5.93
N LYS A 71 6.99 -4.82 -7.00
CA LYS A 71 7.68 -3.66 -7.54
C LYS A 71 6.71 -2.63 -8.12
N ALA A 72 5.65 -3.07 -8.79
CA ALA A 72 4.66 -2.16 -9.37
C ALA A 72 3.97 -1.32 -8.28
N VAL A 73 3.47 -1.96 -7.21
CA VAL A 73 2.83 -1.25 -6.09
C VAL A 73 3.84 -0.40 -5.33
N ALA A 74 5.03 -0.93 -5.04
CA ALA A 74 6.05 -0.21 -4.28
C ALA A 74 6.54 1.06 -4.99
N ASN A 75 6.74 1.01 -6.31
CA ASN A 75 7.09 2.19 -7.10
C ASN A 75 5.93 3.20 -7.13
N ALA A 76 4.69 2.74 -7.25
CA ALA A 76 3.52 3.63 -7.22
C ALA A 76 3.39 4.38 -5.88
N VAL A 77 3.68 3.72 -4.75
CA VAL A 77 3.75 4.36 -3.43
C VAL A 77 4.92 5.35 -3.35
N LYS A 78 6.12 4.92 -3.76
CA LYS A 78 7.33 5.77 -3.78
C LYS A 78 7.15 7.03 -4.61
N ASP A 79 6.52 6.90 -5.78
CA ASP A 79 6.32 8.02 -6.71
C ASP A 79 5.11 8.90 -6.34
N GLY A 80 4.39 8.54 -5.26
CA GLY A 80 3.23 9.30 -4.78
C GLY A 80 1.98 9.15 -5.66
N GLU A 81 1.94 8.15 -6.53
CA GLU A 81 0.77 7.84 -7.35
C GLU A 81 -0.38 7.31 -6.50
N VAL A 82 -0.05 6.49 -5.49
CA VAL A 82 -0.97 6.02 -4.47
C VAL A 82 -0.42 6.36 -3.08
N LYS A 83 -1.31 6.52 -2.10
CA LYS A 83 -0.92 6.89 -0.74
C LYS A 83 -0.24 5.73 0.00
N GLN A 84 -0.83 4.56 -0.09
CA GLN A 84 -0.41 3.33 0.60
C GLN A 84 -0.60 2.14 -0.34
N GLY A 85 0.10 1.05 -0.06
CA GLY A 85 0.01 -0.18 -0.83
C GLY A 85 -0.46 -1.37 0.00
N ILE A 86 -1.11 -2.32 -0.67
CA ILE A 86 -1.44 -3.63 -0.12
C ILE A 86 -0.90 -4.69 -1.07
N LEU A 87 -0.16 -5.65 -0.53
CA LEU A 87 0.47 -6.73 -1.27
C LEU A 87 0.08 -8.09 -0.69
N ILE A 88 -0.37 -8.99 -1.54
CA ILE A 88 -0.84 -10.31 -1.10
C ILE A 88 -0.19 -11.41 -1.94
N CYS A 89 0.42 -12.39 -1.29
CA CYS A 89 0.84 -13.64 -1.94
C CYS A 89 0.44 -14.84 -1.07
N GLY A 90 0.96 -16.02 -1.34
CA GLY A 90 0.62 -17.19 -0.52
C GLY A 90 0.98 -17.04 0.97
N THR A 91 2.14 -16.47 1.28
CA THR A 91 2.65 -16.27 2.66
C THR A 91 2.80 -14.81 3.06
N GLY A 92 2.82 -13.89 2.11
CA GLY A 92 3.15 -12.48 2.33
C GLY A 92 4.67 -12.20 2.46
N ILE A 93 5.49 -13.25 2.63
CA ILE A 93 6.93 -13.11 2.93
C ILE A 93 7.69 -12.58 1.71
N GLY A 94 7.70 -13.32 0.60
CA GLY A 94 8.49 -12.94 -0.57
C GLY A 94 8.09 -11.60 -1.17
N ILE A 95 6.79 -11.31 -1.17
CA ILE A 95 6.25 -10.06 -1.70
C ILE A 95 6.65 -8.85 -0.84
N SER A 96 6.69 -9.02 0.49
CA SER A 96 7.16 -7.97 1.42
C SER A 96 8.67 -7.74 1.32
N ILE A 97 9.46 -8.82 1.23
CA ILE A 97 10.92 -8.73 1.03
C ILE A 97 11.23 -7.94 -0.25
N THR A 98 10.51 -8.24 -1.33
CA THR A 98 10.72 -7.57 -2.62
C THR A 98 10.39 -6.07 -2.52
N ALA A 99 9.24 -5.72 -1.94
CA ALA A 99 8.84 -4.32 -1.77
C ALA A 99 9.88 -3.53 -0.97
N ASN A 100 10.43 -4.12 0.10
CA ASN A 100 11.43 -3.49 0.97
C ASN A 100 12.81 -3.27 0.31
N LYS A 101 13.05 -3.81 -0.90
CA LYS A 101 14.26 -3.49 -1.67
C LYS A 101 14.18 -2.13 -2.37
N ILE A 102 13.02 -1.48 -2.37
CA ILE A 102 12.83 -0.16 -2.97
C ILE A 102 12.97 0.89 -1.87
N LYS A 103 13.93 1.82 -2.07
CA LYS A 103 14.19 2.89 -1.10
C LYS A 103 12.92 3.71 -0.81
N GLY A 104 12.68 4.01 0.46
CA GLY A 104 11.49 4.72 0.94
C GLY A 104 10.26 3.83 1.15
N ILE A 105 10.38 2.53 0.92
CA ILE A 105 9.31 1.57 1.17
C ILE A 105 9.56 0.84 2.49
N ARG A 106 8.57 0.87 3.35
CA ARG A 106 8.48 0.11 4.59
C ARG A 106 7.24 -0.78 4.50
N ALA A 107 7.45 -1.97 3.93
CA ALA A 107 6.43 -2.99 3.80
C ALA A 107 6.42 -3.89 5.04
N ALA A 108 5.30 -3.94 5.73
CA ALA A 108 5.10 -4.74 6.92
C ALA A 108 4.28 -5.99 6.61
N LEU A 109 4.85 -7.16 6.89
CA LEU A 109 4.12 -8.41 6.88
C LEU A 109 3.31 -8.54 8.16
N CYS A 110 1.98 -8.51 8.05
CA CYS A 110 1.07 -8.62 9.20
C CYS A 110 0.12 -9.81 9.04
N SER A 111 -0.06 -10.55 10.12
CA SER A 111 -1.03 -11.64 10.23
C SER A 111 -2.02 -11.45 11.39
N ASP A 112 -1.99 -10.28 12.02
CA ASP A 112 -2.86 -9.89 13.12
C ASP A 112 -3.03 -8.36 13.15
N THR A 113 -4.08 -7.91 13.84
CA THR A 113 -4.42 -6.48 13.93
C THR A 113 -3.49 -5.68 14.82
N PHE A 114 -2.89 -6.30 15.85
CA PHE A 114 -1.92 -5.62 16.71
C PHE A 114 -0.68 -5.21 15.90
N SER A 115 -0.12 -6.14 15.11
CA SER A 115 1.03 -5.83 14.24
C SER A 115 0.68 -4.78 13.19
N ALA A 116 -0.52 -4.84 12.61
CA ALA A 116 -1.00 -3.84 11.65
C ALA A 116 -1.10 -2.44 12.26
N HIS A 117 -1.62 -2.34 13.49
CA HIS A 117 -1.66 -1.09 14.25
C HIS A 117 -0.25 -0.59 14.57
N ALA A 118 0.57 -1.44 15.20
CA ALA A 118 1.89 -1.06 15.67
C ALA A 118 2.83 -0.63 14.52
N THR A 119 2.78 -1.29 13.37
CA THR A 119 3.63 -0.92 12.24
C THR A 119 3.26 0.45 11.64
N ARG A 120 1.99 0.83 11.71
CA ARG A 120 1.59 2.17 11.32
C ARG A 120 2.00 3.20 12.36
N GLU A 121 1.62 2.97 13.63
CA GLU A 121 1.88 3.90 14.71
C GLU A 121 3.37 4.14 14.96
N HIS A 122 4.22 3.10 14.86
CA HIS A 122 5.63 3.17 15.22
C HIS A 122 6.58 3.29 14.03
N ASN A 123 6.28 2.64 12.91
CA ASN A 123 7.19 2.53 11.77
C ASN A 123 6.74 3.32 10.54
N ASP A 124 5.56 3.93 10.61
CA ASP A 124 4.94 4.59 9.46
C ASP A 124 5.02 3.73 8.19
N ALA A 125 4.73 2.42 8.33
CA ALA A 125 4.75 1.49 7.21
C ALA A 125 3.79 1.97 6.12
N ASN A 126 4.26 2.04 4.89
CA ASN A 126 3.48 2.53 3.76
C ASN A 126 2.95 1.41 2.85
N ILE A 127 3.35 0.17 3.11
CA ILE A 127 2.80 -1.02 2.46
C ILE A 127 2.47 -2.08 3.51
N LEU A 128 1.25 -2.62 3.41
CA LEU A 128 0.81 -3.81 4.13
C LEU A 128 1.05 -5.04 3.25
N ALA A 129 1.66 -6.08 3.78
CA ALA A 129 1.78 -7.38 3.12
C ALA A 129 1.06 -8.46 3.93
N MET A 130 0.35 -9.37 3.24
CA MET A 130 -0.40 -10.47 3.87
C MET A 130 -0.23 -11.77 3.10
N GLY A 131 -0.38 -12.88 3.81
CA GLY A 131 -0.39 -14.23 3.26
C GLY A 131 -1.80 -14.79 3.15
N ALA A 132 -2.30 -15.02 1.93
CA ALA A 132 -3.64 -15.55 1.71
C ALA A 132 -3.83 -17.00 2.23
N ARG A 133 -2.74 -17.73 2.44
CA ARG A 133 -2.74 -19.06 3.07
C ARG A 133 -2.54 -19.03 4.58
N VAL A 134 -2.31 -17.83 5.13
CA VAL A 134 -2.01 -17.61 6.56
C VAL A 134 -3.18 -16.99 7.27
N VAL A 135 -3.82 -15.98 6.66
CA VAL A 135 -4.97 -15.28 7.25
C VAL A 135 -6.25 -15.61 6.51
N GLY A 136 -7.33 -15.83 7.26
CA GLY A 136 -8.67 -15.94 6.69
C GLY A 136 -9.19 -14.58 6.24
N GLU A 137 -10.18 -14.58 5.34
CA GLU A 137 -10.71 -13.35 4.73
C GLU A 137 -11.17 -12.33 5.78
N GLY A 138 -11.96 -12.73 6.78
CA GLY A 138 -12.45 -11.82 7.82
C GLY A 138 -11.32 -11.13 8.56
N LEU A 139 -10.31 -11.88 9.01
CA LEU A 139 -9.14 -11.30 9.68
C LEU A 139 -8.32 -10.40 8.74
N ALA A 140 -8.19 -10.77 7.47
CA ALA A 140 -7.50 -9.96 6.48
C ALA A 140 -8.15 -8.58 6.29
N LEU A 141 -9.49 -8.52 6.25
CA LEU A 141 -10.22 -7.27 6.15
C LEU A 141 -10.04 -6.40 7.42
N ASP A 142 -10.07 -7.01 8.61
CA ASP A 142 -9.80 -6.31 9.88
C ASP A 142 -8.35 -5.77 9.93
N ILE A 143 -7.38 -6.52 9.42
CA ILE A 143 -5.97 -6.09 9.30
C ILE A 143 -5.86 -4.88 8.35
N VAL A 144 -6.53 -4.94 7.19
CA VAL A 144 -6.55 -3.85 6.21
C VAL A 144 -7.15 -2.58 6.83
N ASP A 145 -8.29 -2.69 7.49
CA ASP A 145 -8.93 -1.56 8.15
C ASP A 145 -8.03 -0.95 9.22
N THR A 146 -7.49 -1.78 10.10
CA THR A 146 -6.58 -1.33 11.14
C THR A 146 -5.36 -0.61 10.56
N PHE A 147 -4.76 -1.15 9.50
CA PHE A 147 -3.61 -0.55 8.86
C PHE A 147 -3.95 0.82 8.23
N LEU A 148 -5.07 0.93 7.52
CA LEU A 148 -5.44 2.16 6.81
C LEU A 148 -5.95 3.27 7.75
N GLU A 149 -6.57 2.91 8.87
CA GLU A 149 -7.15 3.84 9.85
C GLU A 149 -6.16 4.30 10.92
N THR A 150 -5.03 3.59 11.10
CA THR A 150 -4.02 3.98 12.11
C THR A 150 -3.08 5.04 11.54
N GLU A 151 -2.95 6.14 12.26
CA GLU A 151 -2.01 7.22 11.93
C GLU A 151 -0.64 6.97 12.57
N PHE A 152 0.39 7.61 12.01
CA PHE A 152 1.73 7.59 12.61
C PHE A 152 1.75 8.46 13.87
N SER A 153 2.39 7.97 14.94
CA SER A 153 2.45 8.67 16.25
C SER A 153 3.20 10.00 16.19
N ASN A 154 4.13 10.16 15.25
CA ASN A 154 5.06 11.29 15.17
C ASN A 154 5.97 11.46 16.42
N ASP A 155 6.10 10.42 17.25
CA ASP A 155 7.03 10.44 18.37
C ASP A 155 8.48 10.56 17.88
N GLU A 156 9.29 11.42 18.48
CA GLU A 156 10.70 11.64 18.12
C GLU A 156 11.53 10.35 18.11
N ARG A 157 11.27 9.42 19.04
CA ARG A 157 11.92 8.12 19.06
C ARG A 157 11.60 7.25 17.83
N HIS A 158 10.38 7.34 17.30
CA HIS A 158 9.97 6.60 16.12
C HIS A 158 10.53 7.25 14.87
N ILE A 159 10.47 8.57 14.75
CA ILE A 159 11.08 9.33 13.64
C ILE A 159 12.59 9.01 13.54
N ARG A 160 13.31 9.06 14.66
CA ARG A 160 14.75 8.74 14.70
C ARG A 160 15.05 7.33 14.20
N ARG A 161 14.25 6.33 14.61
CA ARG A 161 14.43 4.93 14.18
C ARG A 161 14.11 4.73 12.71
N ILE A 162 13.07 5.39 12.19
CA ILE A 162 12.73 5.35 10.77
C ILE A 162 13.88 5.93 9.94
N ASN A 163 14.45 7.07 10.35
CA ASN A 163 15.59 7.67 9.65
C ASN A 163 16.78 6.69 9.59
N MET A 164 17.05 5.93 10.67
CA MET A 164 18.11 4.90 10.67
C MET A 164 17.82 3.69 9.78
N ILE A 165 16.55 3.47 9.40
CA ILE A 165 16.16 2.42 8.43
C ILE A 165 16.41 2.92 7.00
N GLU A 166 16.20 4.21 6.75
CA GLU A 166 16.28 4.80 5.41
C GLU A 166 17.70 5.22 4.99
N ASP A 167 18.65 5.34 5.94
CA ASP A 167 20.07 5.60 5.69
C ASP A 167 20.73 4.41 4.96
#